data_763f915ed6f3570c41bdb70d28defe78
#
_entry.id   763f915ed6f3570c41bdb70d28defe78
#
_cell.length_a   1.000
_cell.length_b   1.000
_cell.length_c   1.000
_cell.angle_alpha   90.00
_cell.angle_beta   90.00
_cell.angle_gamma   90.00
#
_symmetry.space_group_name_H-M   'P 1'
#
loop_
_entity.id
_entity.type
_entity.pdbx_description
1 polymer ?
#
loop_
_entity_poly.entity_id
_entity_poly.type
_entity_poly.pdbx_seq_one_letter_code
_entity_poly.pdbx_strand_id
1 'polypeptide(L)'
;MSTITASIDDIRNSARIIISQDQIMAEIDRLANEIEVSIGNQFPIVLSIMNGSICFSGQLLTRLDFALKYDVFSMSRYPKGTVGGKLKHLSYPTISVRNKTVLILDDILDRGATLESARRWAMGNGASQVLTAVLIEKQVANSVNRIKPDFSCFSVVDEFVFGFGMDIDGMWRNLKDIHALRNPATIGY
;
A
#
# COMPACT_ATOMS: atom_id res chain seq x y z
N MET A 1 -11.57 -4.50 21.77
CA MET A 1 -12.53 -4.22 20.66
C MET A 1 -12.96 -2.78 20.81
N SER A 2 -12.47 -1.87 19.99
CA SER A 2 -13.01 -0.51 19.95
C SER A 2 -14.34 -0.58 19.20
N THR A 3 -15.42 -0.33 19.89
CA THR A 3 -16.75 -0.30 19.31
C THR A 3 -16.81 0.95 18.43
N ILE A 4 -16.87 0.78 17.10
CA ILE A 4 -17.26 1.88 16.21
C ILE A 4 -18.69 2.25 16.62
N THR A 5 -18.87 3.47 17.14
CA THR A 5 -20.17 3.96 17.61
C THR A 5 -21.08 4.40 16.46
N ALA A 6 -20.50 4.68 15.28
CA ALA A 6 -21.22 5.03 14.08
C ALA A 6 -21.65 3.78 13.30
N SER A 7 -22.82 3.80 12.67
CA SER A 7 -23.22 2.71 11.77
C SER A 7 -22.28 2.63 10.57
N ILE A 8 -22.19 1.47 9.94
CA ILE A 8 -21.35 1.23 8.75
C ILE A 8 -21.72 2.22 7.61
N ASP A 9 -23.00 2.52 7.48
CA ASP A 9 -23.51 3.47 6.48
C ASP A 9 -23.16 4.93 6.83
N ASP A 10 -23.14 5.29 8.12
CA ASP A 10 -22.74 6.63 8.55
C ASP A 10 -21.27 6.93 8.22
N ILE A 11 -20.39 5.95 8.29
CA ILE A 11 -18.99 6.08 7.89
C ILE A 11 -18.91 6.48 6.42
N ARG A 12 -19.59 5.76 5.55
CA ARG A 12 -19.60 6.03 4.10
C ARG A 12 -20.23 7.40 3.79
N ASN A 13 -21.33 7.74 4.44
CA ASN A 13 -22.05 9.01 4.22
C ASN A 13 -21.28 10.23 4.73
N SER A 14 -20.41 10.06 5.74
CA SER A 14 -19.56 11.12 6.27
C SER A 14 -18.25 11.32 5.49
N ALA A 15 -17.94 10.41 4.57
CA ALA A 15 -16.72 10.48 3.76
C ALA A 15 -16.93 11.35 2.49
N ARG A 16 -15.81 11.79 1.92
CA ARG A 16 -15.77 12.38 0.60
C ARG A 16 -14.85 11.58 -0.32
N ILE A 17 -15.17 11.49 -1.59
CA ILE A 17 -14.24 10.98 -2.61
C ILE A 17 -13.11 12.00 -2.74
N ILE A 18 -11.87 11.55 -2.64
CA ILE A 18 -10.69 12.37 -2.86
C ILE A 18 -9.97 12.01 -4.16
N ILE A 19 -10.09 10.75 -4.62
CA ILE A 19 -9.54 10.29 -5.89
C ILE A 19 -10.57 9.33 -6.50
N SER A 20 -11.01 9.63 -7.71
CA SER A 20 -11.97 8.78 -8.45
C SER A 20 -11.29 7.56 -9.08
N GLN A 21 -12.08 6.54 -9.40
CA GLN A 21 -11.60 5.36 -10.11
C GLN A 21 -10.87 5.71 -11.42
N ASP A 22 -11.39 6.65 -12.20
CA ASP A 22 -10.79 7.03 -13.49
C ASP A 22 -9.41 7.66 -13.29
N GLN A 23 -9.24 8.49 -12.26
CA GLN A 23 -7.93 9.04 -11.88
C GLN A 23 -6.97 7.95 -11.43
N ILE A 24 -7.46 6.98 -10.63
CA ILE A 24 -6.65 5.85 -10.17
C ILE A 24 -6.14 5.04 -11.37
N MET A 25 -7.02 4.70 -12.32
CA MET A 25 -6.64 3.91 -13.49
C MET A 25 -5.60 4.64 -14.35
N ALA A 26 -5.79 5.93 -14.61
CA ALA A 26 -4.84 6.73 -15.39
C ALA A 26 -3.44 6.80 -14.74
N GLU A 27 -3.39 6.96 -13.41
CA GLU A 27 -2.11 7.00 -12.70
C GLU A 27 -1.44 5.63 -12.60
N ILE A 28 -2.20 4.54 -12.52
CA ILE A 28 -1.65 3.18 -12.59
C ILE A 28 -1.09 2.90 -13.99
N ASP A 29 -1.73 3.37 -15.06
CA ASP A 29 -1.23 3.25 -16.44
C ASP A 29 0.12 4.01 -16.60
N ARG A 30 0.22 5.24 -16.06
CA ARG A 30 1.47 6.01 -16.04
C ARG A 30 2.57 5.27 -15.25
N LEU A 31 2.23 4.79 -14.04
CA LEU A 31 3.17 4.10 -13.16
C LEU A 31 3.70 2.80 -13.80
N ALA A 32 2.83 2.04 -14.48
CA ALA A 32 3.21 0.81 -15.17
C ALA A 32 4.29 1.07 -16.23
N ASN A 33 4.13 2.13 -17.03
CA ASN A 33 5.12 2.54 -18.03
C ASN A 33 6.48 2.92 -17.38
N GLU A 34 6.46 3.65 -16.26
CA GLU A 34 7.70 4.01 -15.54
C GLU A 34 8.42 2.77 -14.99
N ILE A 35 7.67 1.82 -14.42
CA ILE A 35 8.22 0.56 -13.91
C ILE A 35 8.79 -0.26 -15.06
N GLU A 36 8.09 -0.38 -16.18
CA GLU A 36 8.55 -1.11 -17.36
C GLU A 36 9.87 -0.56 -17.89
N VAL A 37 9.99 0.76 -18.05
CA VAL A 37 11.24 1.43 -18.45
C VAL A 37 12.37 1.15 -17.47
N SER A 38 12.07 1.10 -16.17
CA SER A 38 13.08 0.93 -15.12
C SER A 38 13.60 -0.51 -15.00
N ILE A 39 12.69 -1.51 -15.03
CA ILE A 39 13.02 -2.90 -14.68
C ILE A 39 12.43 -3.96 -15.60
N GLY A 40 11.73 -3.60 -16.67
CA GLY A 40 11.01 -4.55 -17.54
C GLY A 40 11.88 -5.66 -18.16
N ASN A 41 13.16 -5.40 -18.36
CA ASN A 41 14.13 -6.37 -18.93
C ASN A 41 14.89 -7.21 -17.88
N GLN A 42 14.55 -7.08 -16.58
CA GLN A 42 15.32 -7.69 -15.48
C GLN A 42 14.68 -8.95 -14.91
N PHE A 43 13.53 -9.41 -15.44
CA PHE A 43 12.74 -10.53 -14.89
C PHE A 43 12.52 -10.41 -13.38
N PRO A 44 11.91 -9.31 -12.91
CA PRO A 44 11.83 -9.01 -11.49
C PRO A 44 10.87 -9.93 -10.74
N ILE A 45 11.01 -9.92 -9.41
CA ILE A 45 10.02 -10.48 -8.50
C ILE A 45 9.18 -9.32 -7.97
N VAL A 46 7.87 -9.39 -8.14
CA VAL A 46 6.91 -8.44 -7.58
C VAL A 46 6.34 -9.02 -6.30
N LEU A 47 6.42 -8.27 -5.21
CA LEU A 47 5.93 -8.66 -3.89
C LEU A 47 4.90 -7.66 -3.38
N SER A 48 3.65 -8.09 -3.17
CA SER A 48 2.60 -7.22 -2.66
C SER A 48 2.39 -7.37 -1.16
N ILE A 49 2.24 -6.25 -0.46
CA ILE A 49 1.94 -6.23 0.98
C ILE A 49 0.43 -6.31 1.16
N MET A 50 -0.04 -7.47 1.59
CA MET A 50 -1.47 -7.75 1.74
C MET A 50 -1.98 -7.37 3.15
N ASN A 51 -3.29 -7.01 3.27
CA ASN A 51 -4.39 -7.08 2.27
C ASN A 51 -4.62 -5.75 1.52
N GLY A 52 -4.08 -4.62 2.01
CA GLY A 52 -4.41 -3.29 1.49
C GLY A 52 -4.08 -3.11 0.01
N SER A 53 -2.94 -3.62 -0.44
CA SER A 53 -2.49 -3.48 -1.83
C SER A 53 -3.25 -4.34 -2.85
N ILE A 54 -4.25 -5.15 -2.45
CA ILE A 54 -4.91 -6.11 -3.34
C ILE A 54 -5.47 -5.47 -4.62
N CYS A 55 -6.17 -4.33 -4.51
CA CYS A 55 -6.75 -3.65 -5.67
C CYS A 55 -5.65 -3.01 -6.53
N PHE A 56 -4.71 -2.32 -5.91
CA PHE A 56 -3.58 -1.69 -6.59
C PHE A 56 -2.73 -2.72 -7.34
N SER A 57 -2.33 -3.78 -6.65
CA SER A 57 -1.52 -4.85 -7.24
C SER A 57 -2.23 -5.54 -8.39
N GLY A 58 -3.52 -5.87 -8.23
CA GLY A 58 -4.30 -6.51 -9.27
C GLY A 58 -4.41 -5.67 -10.55
N GLN A 59 -4.58 -4.36 -10.41
CA GLN A 59 -4.64 -3.45 -11.55
C GLN A 59 -3.28 -3.20 -12.18
N LEU A 60 -2.23 -3.03 -11.37
CA LEU A 60 -0.88 -2.78 -11.88
C LEU A 60 -0.33 -4.01 -12.61
N LEU A 61 -0.45 -5.21 -12.03
CA LEU A 61 0.10 -6.44 -12.62
C LEU A 61 -0.40 -6.71 -14.05
N THR A 62 -1.67 -6.40 -14.34
CA THR A 62 -2.24 -6.61 -15.68
C THR A 62 -1.77 -5.58 -16.72
N ARG A 63 -1.04 -4.57 -16.31
CA ARG A 63 -0.47 -3.51 -17.15
C ARG A 63 1.03 -3.65 -17.40
N LEU A 64 1.70 -4.50 -16.61
CA LEU A 64 3.14 -4.77 -16.79
C LEU A 64 3.30 -5.81 -17.91
N ASP A 65 3.76 -5.36 -19.09
CA ASP A 65 3.93 -6.22 -20.27
C ASP A 65 5.33 -6.82 -20.36
N PHE A 66 5.77 -7.46 -19.25
CA PHE A 66 7.04 -8.20 -19.20
C PHE A 66 6.94 -9.41 -18.26
N ALA A 67 7.83 -10.38 -18.46
CA ALA A 67 7.88 -11.58 -17.62
C ALA A 67 8.33 -11.24 -16.20
N LEU A 68 7.54 -11.62 -15.21
CA LEU A 68 7.81 -11.43 -13.79
C LEU A 68 7.39 -12.66 -12.97
N LYS A 69 7.86 -12.74 -11.74
CA LYS A 69 7.31 -13.65 -10.73
C LYS A 69 6.58 -12.84 -9.67
N TYR A 70 5.53 -13.43 -9.09
CA TYR A 70 4.70 -12.76 -8.11
C TYR A 70 4.55 -13.58 -6.83
N ASP A 71 4.63 -12.91 -5.67
CA ASP A 71 4.32 -13.49 -4.36
C ASP A 71 3.84 -12.37 -3.42
N VAL A 72 3.50 -12.71 -2.18
CA VAL A 72 2.91 -11.75 -1.24
C VAL A 72 3.57 -11.79 0.13
N PHE A 73 3.58 -10.61 0.80
CA PHE A 73 3.72 -10.50 2.23
C PHE A 73 2.33 -10.44 2.88
N SER A 74 2.13 -11.10 4.01
CA SER A 74 1.02 -10.81 4.89
C SER A 74 1.55 -10.16 6.17
N MET A 75 1.19 -8.90 6.37
CA MET A 75 1.61 -8.11 7.53
C MET A 75 0.38 -7.47 8.18
N SER A 76 0.36 -7.42 9.50
CA SER A 76 -0.66 -6.68 10.23
C SER A 76 -0.03 -5.79 11.30
N ARG A 77 -0.70 -4.69 11.62
CA ARG A 77 -0.37 -3.90 12.82
C ARG A 77 -1.30 -4.30 13.94
N TYR A 78 -0.79 -4.41 15.16
CA TYR A 78 -1.66 -4.62 16.32
C TYR A 78 -2.64 -3.45 16.47
N PRO A 79 -3.92 -3.72 16.89
CA PRO A 79 -4.90 -2.67 17.15
C PRO A 79 -4.36 -1.61 18.11
N LYS A 80 -4.86 -0.38 17.97
CA LYS A 80 -4.58 0.75 18.87
C LYS A 80 -4.76 0.35 20.32
N GLY A 81 -3.76 0.56 21.17
CA GLY A 81 -3.77 0.27 22.63
C GLY A 81 -2.39 -0.02 23.20
N THR A 82 -1.43 -0.41 22.37
CA THR A 82 -0.01 -0.50 22.77
C THR A 82 0.76 0.61 22.06
N VAL A 83 1.37 1.49 22.82
CA VAL A 83 2.22 2.57 22.33
C VAL A 83 3.21 1.98 21.31
N GLY A 84 3.12 2.42 20.03
CA GLY A 84 4.04 2.02 18.97
C GLY A 84 3.70 0.71 18.24
N GLY A 85 2.43 0.35 18.05
CA GLY A 85 1.91 -0.88 17.41
C GLY A 85 2.95 -1.72 16.65
N LYS A 86 3.46 -2.80 17.27
CA LYS A 86 4.48 -3.65 16.65
C LYS A 86 3.94 -4.27 15.37
N LEU A 87 4.67 -4.09 14.26
CA LEU A 87 4.40 -4.77 13.01
C LEU A 87 4.58 -6.29 13.21
N LYS A 88 3.56 -7.06 12.88
CA LYS A 88 3.60 -8.51 12.92
C LYS A 88 3.60 -9.04 11.49
N HIS A 89 4.62 -9.81 11.13
CA HIS A 89 4.61 -10.62 9.93
C HIS A 89 3.74 -11.86 10.17
N LEU A 90 2.71 -12.04 9.36
CA LEU A 90 1.83 -13.23 9.41
C LEU A 90 2.35 -14.31 8.47
N SER A 91 2.81 -13.91 7.27
CA SER A 91 3.54 -14.79 6.35
C SER A 91 4.58 -14.01 5.55
N TYR A 92 5.62 -14.72 5.14
CA TYR A 92 6.66 -14.23 4.23
C TYR A 92 6.48 -14.82 2.84
N PRO A 93 6.99 -14.15 1.78
CA PRO A 93 7.08 -14.74 0.46
C PRO A 93 7.84 -16.08 0.48
N THR A 94 7.37 -17.03 -0.32
CA THR A 94 7.98 -18.36 -0.45
C THR A 94 9.04 -18.39 -1.55
N ILE A 95 8.98 -17.46 -2.48
CA ILE A 95 9.89 -17.32 -3.60
C ILE A 95 11.25 -16.79 -3.16
N SER A 96 12.35 -17.38 -3.69
CA SER A 96 13.70 -16.88 -3.41
C SER A 96 13.96 -15.59 -4.16
N VAL A 97 14.33 -14.54 -3.43
CA VAL A 97 14.70 -13.22 -3.97
C VAL A 97 16.21 -13.05 -4.21
N ARG A 98 17.01 -14.07 -3.91
CA ARG A 98 18.49 -14.00 -4.00
C ARG A 98 18.93 -13.67 -5.43
N ASN A 99 19.78 -12.65 -5.55
CA ASN A 99 20.33 -12.14 -6.82
C ASN A 99 19.23 -11.70 -7.81
N LYS A 100 18.07 -11.24 -7.31
CA LYS A 100 16.96 -10.75 -8.14
C LYS A 100 16.66 -9.29 -7.86
N THR A 101 16.15 -8.60 -8.88
CA THR A 101 15.46 -7.33 -8.71
C THR A 101 14.09 -7.60 -8.13
N VAL A 102 13.74 -6.88 -7.07
CA VAL A 102 12.46 -7.01 -6.35
C VAL A 102 11.73 -5.67 -6.42
N LEU A 103 10.46 -5.71 -6.81
CA LEU A 103 9.53 -4.59 -6.72
C LEU A 103 8.52 -4.86 -5.61
N ILE A 104 8.47 -4.03 -4.58
CA ILE A 104 7.52 -4.16 -3.47
C ILE A 104 6.36 -3.19 -3.70
N LEU A 105 5.12 -3.71 -3.66
CA LEU A 105 3.89 -2.94 -3.83
C LEU A 105 3.19 -2.78 -2.48
N ASP A 106 2.77 -1.54 -2.16
CA ASP A 106 1.94 -1.23 -1.00
C ASP A 106 0.81 -0.26 -1.40
N ASP A 107 -0.30 -0.28 -0.67
CA ASP A 107 -1.43 0.63 -0.92
C ASP A 107 -1.11 2.05 -0.45
N ILE A 108 -0.52 2.19 0.72
CA ILE A 108 -0.30 3.49 1.33
C ILE A 108 1.02 3.57 2.09
N LEU A 109 1.81 4.57 1.77
CA LEU A 109 2.96 4.98 2.56
C LEU A 109 2.53 6.06 3.57
N ASP A 110 2.25 5.63 4.79
CA ASP A 110 2.00 6.51 5.94
C ASP A 110 3.35 6.81 6.63
N ARG A 111 3.65 6.17 7.74
CA ARG A 111 4.93 6.34 8.49
C ARG A 111 6.07 5.46 7.97
N GLY A 112 5.84 4.62 6.99
CA GLY A 112 6.84 3.84 6.26
C GLY A 112 7.32 2.55 6.93
N ALA A 113 6.90 2.22 8.14
CA ALA A 113 7.41 1.07 8.88
C ALA A 113 7.16 -0.28 8.19
N THR A 114 6.02 -0.44 7.51
CA THR A 114 5.66 -1.67 6.78
C THR A 114 6.55 -1.85 5.56
N LEU A 115 6.61 -0.81 4.72
CA LEU A 115 7.41 -0.82 3.50
C LEU A 115 8.89 -1.00 3.79
N GLU A 116 9.42 -0.30 4.82
CA GLU A 116 10.80 -0.44 5.27
C GLU A 116 11.11 -1.85 5.80
N SER A 117 10.15 -2.49 6.48
CA SER A 117 10.32 -3.87 6.96
C SER A 117 10.39 -4.87 5.80
N ALA A 118 9.52 -4.72 4.79
CA ALA A 118 9.55 -5.55 3.58
C ALA A 118 10.84 -5.35 2.80
N ARG A 119 11.29 -4.10 2.64
CA ARG A 119 12.56 -3.77 1.97
C ARG A 119 13.76 -4.40 2.68
N ARG A 120 13.84 -4.26 4.01
CA ARG A 120 14.92 -4.88 4.80
C ARG A 120 14.91 -6.40 4.70
N TRP A 121 13.73 -7.03 4.69
CA TRP A 121 13.62 -8.46 4.48
C TRP A 121 14.17 -8.87 3.11
N ALA A 122 13.78 -8.21 2.02
CA ALA A 122 14.25 -8.53 0.68
C ALA A 122 15.76 -8.38 0.56
N MET A 123 16.33 -7.27 1.05
CA MET A 123 17.79 -7.05 1.08
C MET A 123 18.51 -8.11 1.92
N GLY A 124 18.00 -8.42 3.12
CA GLY A 124 18.55 -9.44 4.02
C GLY A 124 18.52 -10.86 3.45
N ASN A 125 17.59 -11.14 2.52
CA ASN A 125 17.50 -12.40 1.78
C ASN A 125 18.28 -12.39 0.45
N GLY A 126 19.12 -11.36 0.22
CA GLY A 126 20.07 -11.30 -0.87
C GLY A 126 19.50 -10.80 -2.19
N ALA A 127 18.44 -10.01 -2.18
CA ALA A 127 18.00 -9.29 -3.38
C ALA A 127 19.15 -8.39 -3.91
N SER A 128 19.35 -8.35 -5.22
CA SER A 128 20.36 -7.50 -5.85
C SER A 128 19.94 -6.04 -5.92
N GLN A 129 18.63 -5.80 -6.03
CA GLN A 129 18.02 -4.48 -6.05
C GLN A 129 16.62 -4.58 -5.43
N VAL A 130 16.19 -3.57 -4.69
CA VAL A 130 14.83 -3.48 -4.16
C VAL A 130 14.27 -2.10 -4.47
N LEU A 131 13.20 -2.09 -5.25
CA LEU A 131 12.39 -0.92 -5.58
C LEU A 131 11.03 -1.03 -4.90
N THR A 132 10.39 0.10 -4.71
CA THR A 132 9.11 0.21 -4.01
C THR A 132 8.13 1.05 -4.80
N ALA A 133 6.88 0.61 -4.89
CA ALA A 133 5.81 1.35 -5.52
C ALA A 133 4.59 1.41 -4.60
N VAL A 134 4.00 2.60 -4.47
CA VAL A 134 2.82 2.83 -3.62
C VAL A 134 1.72 3.54 -4.40
N LEU A 135 0.47 3.20 -4.09
CA LEU A 135 -0.67 3.92 -4.67
C LEU A 135 -0.77 5.33 -4.06
N ILE A 136 -0.62 5.43 -2.73
CA ILE A 136 -0.71 6.70 -2.01
C ILE A 136 0.54 6.95 -1.17
N GLU A 137 1.09 8.15 -1.27
CA GLU A 137 2.06 8.70 -0.34
C GLU A 137 1.41 9.80 0.50
N LYS A 138 1.30 9.60 1.83
CA LYS A 138 0.82 10.64 2.74
C LYS A 138 1.90 11.70 3.01
N GLN A 139 1.51 12.96 3.04
CA GLN A 139 2.35 14.09 3.45
C GLN A 139 2.39 14.16 4.98
N VAL A 140 3.25 13.37 5.63
CA VAL A 140 3.37 13.34 7.09
C VAL A 140 4.40 14.37 7.56
N ALA A 141 4.01 15.25 8.48
CA ALA A 141 4.91 16.22 9.09
C ALA A 141 6.04 15.51 9.87
N ASN A 142 7.24 16.09 9.89
CA ASN A 142 8.41 15.62 10.63
C ASN A 142 8.89 14.20 10.28
N SER A 143 8.79 13.81 9.02
CA SER A 143 9.20 12.49 8.52
C SER A 143 10.65 12.43 8.03
N VAL A 144 11.59 13.03 8.73
CA VAL A 144 13.01 13.23 8.30
C VAL A 144 13.71 11.92 7.91
N ASN A 145 13.36 10.80 8.52
CA ASN A 145 13.95 9.48 8.25
C ASN A 145 12.96 8.48 7.60
N ARG A 146 11.90 8.97 7.00
CA ARG A 146 10.93 8.10 6.34
C ARG A 146 11.49 7.60 5.01
N ILE A 147 11.29 6.32 4.70
CA ILE A 147 11.57 5.77 3.39
C ILE A 147 10.81 6.57 2.32
N LYS A 148 11.48 6.89 1.22
CA LYS A 148 10.83 7.41 0.01
C LYS A 148 10.53 6.26 -0.92
N PRO A 149 9.34 6.18 -1.52
CA PRO A 149 9.04 5.17 -2.53
C PRO A 149 9.79 5.55 -3.82
N ASP A 150 10.19 4.54 -4.59
CA ASP A 150 10.80 4.74 -5.92
C ASP A 150 9.74 5.18 -6.93
N PHE A 151 8.50 4.71 -6.75
CA PHE A 151 7.34 5.03 -7.58
C PHE A 151 6.12 5.33 -6.70
N SER A 152 5.32 6.33 -7.08
CA SER A 152 4.05 6.64 -6.41
C SER A 152 3.02 7.19 -7.40
N CYS A 153 1.73 6.87 -7.17
CA CYS A 153 0.64 7.43 -7.96
C CYS A 153 0.21 8.80 -7.41
N PHE A 154 -0.12 8.88 -6.13
CA PHE A 154 -0.71 10.09 -5.54
C PHE A 154 0.01 10.51 -4.26
N SER A 155 0.09 11.82 -4.07
CA SER A 155 0.47 12.43 -2.80
C SER A 155 -0.75 13.08 -2.15
N VAL A 156 -1.10 12.69 -0.91
CA VAL A 156 -2.27 13.20 -0.20
C VAL A 156 -1.88 13.77 1.16
N VAL A 157 -2.65 14.71 1.68
CA VAL A 157 -2.49 15.23 3.03
C VAL A 157 -2.72 14.13 4.07
N ASP A 158 -2.24 14.33 5.31
CA ASP A 158 -2.35 13.34 6.38
C ASP A 158 -3.78 13.25 6.92
N GLU A 159 -4.66 12.64 6.14
CA GLU A 159 -6.05 12.33 6.49
C GLU A 159 -6.25 10.82 6.58
N PHE A 160 -7.33 10.39 7.24
CA PHE A 160 -7.72 8.98 7.22
C PHE A 160 -8.38 8.64 5.89
N VAL A 161 -7.75 7.77 5.10
CA VAL A 161 -8.23 7.35 3.77
C VAL A 161 -8.58 5.88 3.74
N PHE A 162 -9.57 5.51 2.92
CA PHE A 162 -10.04 4.14 2.73
C PHE A 162 -10.66 3.95 1.33
N GLY A 163 -10.91 2.71 0.95
CA GLY A 163 -11.35 2.33 -0.39
C GLY A 163 -10.19 1.88 -1.27
N PHE A 164 -10.50 1.27 -2.38
CA PHE A 164 -9.55 0.71 -3.35
C PHE A 164 -8.46 -0.18 -2.70
N GLY A 165 -8.89 -1.10 -1.84
CA GLY A 165 -8.01 -2.01 -1.09
C GLY A 165 -7.77 -1.59 0.37
N MET A 166 -7.67 -0.30 0.65
CA MET A 166 -7.54 0.25 2.00
C MET A 166 -8.82 0.09 2.79
N ASP A 167 -8.71 -0.18 4.09
CA ASP A 167 -9.86 -0.45 4.94
C ASP A 167 -10.09 0.59 6.04
N ILE A 168 -11.29 0.52 6.58
CA ILE A 168 -11.66 1.06 7.86
C ILE A 168 -12.30 -0.07 8.68
N ASP A 169 -11.60 -0.50 9.73
CA ASP A 169 -11.99 -1.64 10.59
C ASP A 169 -12.29 -2.94 9.81
N GLY A 170 -11.47 -3.25 8.81
CA GLY A 170 -11.63 -4.42 7.94
C GLY A 170 -12.64 -4.27 6.80
N MET A 171 -13.40 -3.17 6.75
CA MET A 171 -14.48 -2.92 5.80
C MET A 171 -14.06 -1.94 4.69
N TRP A 172 -14.87 -1.84 3.65
CA TRP A 172 -14.81 -0.85 2.56
C TRP A 172 -13.61 -0.96 1.62
N ARG A 173 -12.82 -2.03 1.67
CA ARG A 173 -11.74 -2.30 0.69
C ARG A 173 -12.26 -2.41 -0.75
N ASN A 174 -13.54 -2.77 -0.90
CA ASN A 174 -14.22 -3.01 -2.18
C ASN A 174 -14.74 -1.73 -2.87
N LEU A 175 -14.60 -0.56 -2.26
CA LEU A 175 -14.96 0.69 -2.94
C LEU A 175 -14.00 0.94 -4.11
N LYS A 176 -14.55 1.42 -5.22
CA LYS A 176 -13.78 1.68 -6.45
C LYS A 176 -12.97 2.98 -6.39
N ASP A 177 -13.42 3.94 -5.56
CA ASP A 177 -12.81 5.24 -5.36
C ASP A 177 -12.03 5.27 -4.04
N ILE A 178 -11.13 6.23 -3.87
CA ILE A 178 -10.49 6.51 -2.59
C ILE A 178 -11.23 7.63 -1.88
N HIS A 179 -11.57 7.38 -0.64
CA HIS A 179 -12.35 8.27 0.22
C HIS A 179 -11.51 8.78 1.39
N ALA A 180 -11.81 9.99 1.86
CA ALA A 180 -11.28 10.51 3.14
C ALA A 180 -12.42 10.78 4.10
N LEU A 181 -12.20 10.50 5.39
CA LEU A 181 -13.14 10.85 6.44
C LEU A 181 -13.09 12.35 6.71
N ARG A 182 -14.25 13.01 6.77
CA ARG A 182 -14.33 14.44 7.10
C ARG A 182 -13.98 14.73 8.57
N ASN A 183 -14.34 13.84 9.46
CA ASN A 183 -14.04 13.94 10.88
C ASN A 183 -13.79 12.54 11.49
N PRO A 184 -12.53 12.09 11.61
CA PRO A 184 -12.22 10.77 12.18
C PRO A 184 -12.70 10.61 13.63
N ALA A 185 -12.77 11.70 14.41
CA ALA A 185 -13.21 11.65 15.81
C ALA A 185 -14.69 11.23 15.98
N THR A 186 -15.54 11.42 14.98
CA THR A 186 -16.96 11.01 15.05
C THR A 186 -17.18 9.50 15.02
N ILE A 187 -16.15 8.74 14.63
CA ILE A 187 -16.20 7.27 14.53
C ILE A 187 -15.21 6.59 15.49
N GLY A 188 -14.65 7.34 16.45
CA GLY A 188 -13.76 6.77 17.46
C GLY A 188 -12.33 6.45 16.99
N TYR A 189 -11.87 7.08 15.90
CA TYR A 189 -10.50 6.99 15.36
C TYR A 189 -9.66 8.20 15.77
#